data_54d3e9f1022148709bd7bfa91dee3855
#
_entry.id   54d3e9f1022148709bd7bfa91dee3855
#
_cell.length_a   1.000
_cell.length_b   1.000
_cell.length_c   1.000
_cell.angle_alpha   90.00
_cell.angle_beta   90.00
_cell.angle_gamma   90.00
#
_symmetry.space_group_name_H-M   'P 1'
#
loop_
_entity.id
_entity.type
_entity.pdbx_description
1 polymer ?
#
loop_
_entity_poly.entity_id
_entity_poly.type
_entity_poly.pdbx_seq_one_letter_code
_entity_poly.pdbx_strand_id
1 'polypeptide(L)'
;MAEKSRILFCHCNYAQVVPPEVKAGVLQKLCETGRAFEAVSDLCEMSARRDPALKRLADGDRPVKVAACYPRAVKWLFGAADAPLQATQTEVVNMRELSAEDAAEALLNDAVTPNLPEDGATATVNGEKKI
;
A
#
# COMPACT_ATOMS: atom_id res chain seq x y z
N MET A 1 22.71 6.07 -9.90
CA MET A 1 22.13 6.27 -8.58
C MET A 1 20.74 5.67 -8.53
N ALA A 2 20.45 4.86 -7.54
CA ALA A 2 19.14 4.24 -7.43
C ALA A 2 18.09 5.28 -7.06
N GLU A 3 16.95 5.22 -7.70
CA GLU A 3 15.84 6.09 -7.35
C GLU A 3 15.18 5.62 -6.07
N LYS A 4 14.75 6.59 -5.27
CA LYS A 4 14.01 6.28 -4.06
C LYS A 4 12.61 5.80 -4.42
N SER A 5 12.07 4.93 -3.59
CA SER A 5 10.72 4.44 -3.78
C SER A 5 9.71 5.58 -3.62
N ARG A 6 8.60 5.46 -4.33
CA ARG A 6 7.46 6.34 -4.10
C ARG A 6 6.73 5.87 -2.85
N ILE A 7 6.12 6.81 -2.13
CA ILE A 7 5.34 6.48 -0.95
C ILE A 7 3.89 6.87 -1.20
N LEU A 8 2.99 5.92 -1.00
CA LEU A 8 1.56 6.14 -1.10
C LEU A 8 0.92 5.85 0.25
N PHE A 9 0.23 6.82 0.81
CA PHE A 9 -0.40 6.70 2.12
C PHE A 9 -1.91 6.66 1.98
N CYS A 10 -2.55 5.62 2.53
CA CYS A 10 -4.00 5.49 2.54
C CYS A 10 -4.52 5.91 3.91
N HIS A 11 -5.37 6.94 3.94
CA HIS A 11 -5.97 7.40 5.20
C HIS A 11 -7.01 6.45 5.76
N CYS A 12 -7.55 5.57 4.92
CA CYS A 12 -8.55 4.59 5.33
C CYS A 12 -9.77 5.27 5.98
N ASN A 13 -10.21 6.38 5.40
CA ASN A 13 -11.25 7.22 6.01
C ASN A 13 -12.61 6.54 6.08
N TYR A 14 -12.94 5.70 5.10
CA TYR A 14 -14.23 5.02 5.08
C TYR A 14 -14.18 3.66 5.75
N ALA A 15 -13.17 2.86 5.42
CA ALA A 15 -13.03 1.53 5.99
C ALA A 15 -12.65 1.57 7.47
N GLN A 16 -11.83 2.53 7.84
CA GLN A 16 -11.42 2.80 9.23
C GLN A 16 -10.84 1.57 9.93
N VAL A 17 -10.06 0.80 9.19
CA VAL A 17 -9.47 -0.43 9.73
C VAL A 17 -8.06 -0.23 10.30
N VAL A 18 -7.44 0.91 9.99
CA VAL A 18 -6.12 1.24 10.53
C VAL A 18 -6.28 2.07 11.80
N PRO A 19 -5.57 1.73 12.88
CA PRO A 19 -5.71 2.50 14.13
C PRO A 19 -5.33 3.97 13.92
N PRO A 20 -6.15 4.90 14.42
CA PRO A 20 -5.90 6.35 14.22
C PRO A 20 -4.54 6.81 14.73
N GLU A 21 -4.08 6.25 15.85
CA GLU A 21 -2.79 6.65 16.42
C GLU A 21 -1.63 6.20 15.53
N VAL A 22 -1.77 5.08 14.83
CA VAL A 22 -0.74 4.64 13.88
C VAL A 22 -0.71 5.57 12.68
N LYS A 23 -1.87 5.92 12.13
CA LYS A 23 -1.94 6.85 11.01
C LYS A 23 -1.30 8.18 11.36
N ALA A 24 -1.67 8.73 12.52
CA ALA A 24 -1.14 10.03 12.93
C ALA A 24 0.36 9.98 13.11
N GLY A 25 0.88 8.91 13.73
CA GLY A 25 2.30 8.76 13.97
C GLY A 25 3.10 8.63 12.68
N VAL A 26 2.59 7.86 11.72
CA VAL A 26 3.26 7.69 10.43
C VAL A 26 3.30 9.01 9.67
N LEU A 27 2.17 9.72 9.60
CA LEU A 27 2.11 11.00 8.93
C LEU A 27 3.06 12.02 9.55
N GLN A 28 3.13 12.04 10.88
CA GLN A 28 4.03 12.95 11.56
C GLN A 28 5.48 12.68 11.18
N LYS A 29 5.88 11.40 11.16
CA LYS A 29 7.26 11.06 10.80
C LYS A 29 7.57 11.37 9.35
N LEU A 30 6.64 11.13 8.44
CA LEU A 30 6.84 11.48 7.04
C LEU A 30 7.03 12.99 6.87
N CYS A 31 6.24 13.78 7.58
CA CYS A 31 6.37 15.24 7.51
C CYS A 31 7.67 15.72 8.14
N GLU A 32 8.10 15.09 9.23
CA GLU A 32 9.35 15.47 9.90
C GLU A 32 10.58 15.24 9.03
N THR A 33 10.56 14.18 8.23
CA THR A 33 11.70 13.84 7.38
C THR A 33 11.71 14.64 6.08
N GLY A 34 10.61 15.32 5.75
CA GLY A 34 10.50 16.07 4.50
C GLY A 34 10.41 15.19 3.28
N ARG A 35 10.22 13.90 3.43
CA ARG A 35 10.12 12.96 2.32
C ARG A 35 8.81 13.15 1.58
N ALA A 36 8.87 13.25 0.25
CA ALA A 36 7.66 13.42 -0.56
C ALA A 36 6.82 12.14 -0.54
N PHE A 37 5.52 12.30 -0.43
CA PHE A 37 4.59 11.17 -0.49
C PHE A 37 3.25 11.63 -1.04
N GLU A 38 2.49 10.66 -1.58
CA GLU A 38 1.11 10.92 -2.00
C GLU A 38 0.16 10.31 -0.98
N ALA A 39 -0.93 11.02 -0.70
CA ALA A 39 -1.92 10.53 0.25
C ALA A 39 -3.27 10.44 -0.44
N VAL A 40 -4.01 9.37 -0.14
CA VAL A 40 -5.37 9.20 -0.66
C VAL A 40 -6.31 8.97 0.52
N SER A 41 -7.57 9.36 0.35
CA SER A 41 -8.54 9.26 1.44
C SER A 41 -8.86 7.82 1.77
N ASP A 42 -9.04 6.97 0.76
CA ASP A 42 -9.42 5.57 1.02
C ASP A 42 -9.29 4.77 -0.27
N LEU A 43 -8.39 3.78 -0.27
CA LEU A 43 -8.20 2.93 -1.45
C LEU A 43 -9.42 2.05 -1.72
N CYS A 44 -10.09 1.61 -0.67
CA CYS A 44 -11.30 0.79 -0.83
C CYS A 44 -12.39 1.55 -1.58
N GLU A 45 -12.60 2.79 -1.21
CA GLU A 45 -13.61 3.63 -1.83
C GLU A 45 -13.21 3.98 -3.27
N MET A 46 -11.93 4.27 -3.48
CA MET A 46 -11.44 4.56 -4.82
C MET A 46 -11.59 3.36 -5.75
N SER A 47 -11.31 2.16 -5.24
CA SER A 47 -11.48 0.94 -6.01
C SER A 47 -12.95 0.71 -6.38
N ALA A 48 -13.85 0.94 -5.42
CA ALA A 48 -15.28 0.77 -5.66
C ALA A 48 -15.78 1.70 -6.75
N ARG A 49 -15.23 2.91 -6.84
CA ARG A 49 -15.57 3.88 -7.88
C ARG A 49 -14.78 3.68 -9.17
N ARG A 50 -13.80 2.81 -9.16
CA ARG A 50 -12.85 2.65 -10.27
C ARG A 50 -12.19 3.98 -10.62
N ASP A 51 -11.69 4.67 -9.61
CA ASP A 51 -11.08 5.98 -9.77
C ASP A 51 -9.85 5.87 -10.68
N PRO A 52 -9.79 6.64 -11.77
CA PRO A 52 -8.65 6.56 -12.69
C PRO A 52 -7.31 6.92 -12.04
N ALA A 53 -7.32 7.60 -10.90
CA ALA A 53 -6.09 7.90 -10.18
C ALA A 53 -5.36 6.63 -9.74
N LEU A 54 -6.09 5.52 -9.52
CA LEU A 54 -5.45 4.26 -9.15
C LEU A 54 -4.49 3.77 -10.24
N LYS A 55 -4.89 3.95 -11.51
CA LYS A 55 -4.02 3.55 -12.62
C LYS A 55 -2.75 4.38 -12.63
N ARG A 56 -2.87 5.67 -12.40
CA ARG A 56 -1.71 6.56 -12.32
C ARG A 56 -0.80 6.15 -11.16
N LEU A 57 -1.39 5.79 -10.03
CA LEU A 57 -0.62 5.37 -8.87
C LEU A 57 0.07 4.03 -9.07
N ALA A 58 -0.57 3.13 -9.81
CA ALA A 58 0.00 1.81 -10.07
C ALA A 58 1.09 1.83 -11.15
N ASP A 59 0.96 2.74 -12.12
CA ASP A 59 1.93 2.86 -13.20
C ASP A 59 3.17 3.60 -12.73
N GLY A 60 4.32 3.24 -13.28
CA GLY A 60 5.53 3.98 -12.99
C GLY A 60 6.74 3.09 -13.05
N ASP A 61 7.91 3.72 -13.23
CA ASP A 61 9.16 3.02 -13.33
C ASP A 61 9.84 2.83 -11.99
N ARG A 62 9.33 3.48 -10.95
CA ARG A 62 9.95 3.45 -9.63
C ARG A 62 9.19 2.51 -8.71
N PRO A 63 9.89 1.84 -7.80
CA PRO A 63 9.21 1.06 -6.77
C PRO A 63 8.28 1.93 -5.94
N VAL A 64 7.23 1.32 -5.39
CA VAL A 64 6.26 2.03 -4.56
C VAL A 64 6.06 1.28 -3.25
N LYS A 65 6.02 2.04 -2.16
CA LYS A 65 5.66 1.53 -0.84
C LYS A 65 4.28 2.08 -0.50
N VAL A 66 3.35 1.18 -0.24
CA VAL A 66 1.95 1.55 0.02
C VAL A 66 1.68 1.35 1.51
N ALA A 67 1.46 2.45 2.22
CA ALA A 67 1.06 2.38 3.63
C ALA A 67 -0.45 2.24 3.70
N ALA A 68 -0.91 1.06 4.08
CA ALA A 68 -2.34 0.75 4.07
C ALA A 68 -2.63 -0.41 5.03
N CYS A 69 -3.44 -1.36 4.58
CA CYS A 69 -3.77 -2.54 5.37
C CYS A 69 -2.98 -3.75 4.84
N TYR A 70 -3.62 -4.91 4.72
CA TYR A 70 -2.93 -6.13 4.32
C TYR A 70 -2.53 -6.12 2.84
N PRO A 71 -1.37 -6.70 2.50
CA PRO A 71 -0.92 -6.75 1.10
C PRO A 71 -1.93 -7.38 0.16
N ARG A 72 -2.59 -8.46 0.58
CA ARG A 72 -3.58 -9.12 -0.25
C ARG A 72 -4.75 -8.19 -0.58
N ALA A 73 -5.22 -7.44 0.42
CA ALA A 73 -6.31 -6.50 0.21
C ALA A 73 -5.93 -5.40 -0.76
N VAL A 74 -4.73 -4.84 -0.58
CA VAL A 74 -4.25 -3.77 -1.46
C VAL A 74 -4.12 -4.27 -2.89
N LYS A 75 -3.54 -5.45 -3.08
CA LYS A 75 -3.41 -6.05 -4.41
C LYS A 75 -4.77 -6.19 -5.07
N TRP A 76 -5.74 -6.70 -4.32
CA TRP A 76 -7.09 -6.93 -4.85
C TRP A 76 -7.77 -5.62 -5.23
N LEU A 77 -7.62 -4.58 -4.41
CA LEU A 77 -8.27 -3.30 -4.67
C LEU A 77 -7.78 -2.67 -5.98
N PHE A 78 -6.48 -2.70 -6.22
CA PHE A 78 -5.93 -2.17 -7.47
C PHE A 78 -6.32 -3.05 -8.65
N GLY A 79 -6.26 -4.37 -8.49
CA GLY A 79 -6.63 -5.29 -9.55
C GLY A 79 -8.09 -5.15 -9.96
N ALA A 80 -8.98 -4.99 -8.98
CA ALA A 80 -10.41 -4.86 -9.24
C ALA A 80 -10.76 -3.59 -10.02
N ALA A 81 -9.90 -2.58 -9.94
CA ALA A 81 -10.08 -1.32 -10.66
C ALA A 81 -9.32 -1.28 -11.98
N ASP A 82 -8.85 -2.42 -12.46
CA ASP A 82 -8.06 -2.52 -13.70
C ASP A 82 -6.75 -1.74 -13.63
N ALA A 83 -6.17 -1.66 -12.43
CA ALA A 83 -4.93 -0.93 -12.20
C ALA A 83 -3.95 -1.80 -11.41
N PRO A 84 -3.56 -2.98 -11.93
CA PRO A 84 -2.74 -3.91 -11.15
C PRO A 84 -1.38 -3.33 -10.79
N LEU A 85 -0.99 -3.55 -9.54
CA LEU A 85 0.33 -3.15 -9.06
C LEU A 85 1.39 -4.12 -9.59
N GLN A 86 2.60 -3.59 -9.78
CA GLN A 86 3.72 -4.42 -10.22
C GLN A 86 4.29 -5.17 -9.02
N ALA A 87 4.12 -6.49 -9.02
CA ALA A 87 4.47 -7.31 -7.87
C ALA A 87 5.95 -7.21 -7.49
N THR A 88 6.83 -7.07 -8.48
CA THR A 88 8.26 -7.01 -8.24
C THR A 88 8.74 -5.67 -7.69
N GLN A 89 7.89 -4.65 -7.71
CA GLN A 89 8.27 -3.30 -7.30
C GLN A 89 7.39 -2.72 -6.21
N THR A 90 6.51 -3.52 -5.62
CA THR A 90 5.54 -3.02 -4.65
C THR A 90 5.73 -3.66 -3.28
N GLU A 91 5.93 -2.81 -2.28
CA GLU A 91 5.91 -3.24 -0.88
C GLU A 91 4.72 -2.60 -0.18
N VAL A 92 3.89 -3.41 0.47
CA VAL A 92 2.77 -2.88 1.26
C VAL A 92 3.18 -2.87 2.73
N VAL A 93 3.11 -1.69 3.33
CA VAL A 93 3.40 -1.51 4.76
C VAL A 93 2.08 -1.58 5.51
N ASN A 94 1.91 -2.63 6.30
CA ASN A 94 0.63 -2.96 6.93
C ASN A 94 0.47 -2.20 8.25
N MET A 95 -0.25 -1.08 8.19
CA MET A 95 -0.47 -0.24 9.36
C MET A 95 -1.47 -0.83 10.34
N ARG A 96 -2.11 -1.95 10.00
CA ARG A 96 -2.99 -2.63 10.96
C ARG A 96 -2.20 -3.44 11.96
N GLU A 97 -0.99 -3.90 11.57
CA GLU A 97 -0.18 -4.79 12.41
C GLU A 97 1.08 -4.13 12.95
N LEU A 98 1.58 -3.12 12.27
CA LEU A 98 2.81 -2.46 12.68
C LEU A 98 2.52 -1.26 13.57
N SER A 99 3.47 -0.96 14.48
CA SER A 99 3.43 0.29 15.20
C SER A 99 3.70 1.45 14.26
N ALA A 100 3.36 2.68 14.69
CA ALA A 100 3.66 3.86 13.87
C ALA A 100 5.15 3.97 13.57
N GLU A 101 5.98 3.64 14.55
CA GLU A 101 7.43 3.71 14.42
C GLU A 101 7.94 2.71 13.37
N ASP A 102 7.50 1.45 13.49
CA ASP A 102 7.92 0.41 12.55
C ASP A 102 7.40 0.67 11.15
N ALA A 103 6.16 1.13 11.03
CA ALA A 103 5.59 1.44 9.72
C ALA A 103 6.35 2.58 9.05
N ALA A 104 6.65 3.65 9.80
CA ALA A 104 7.38 4.78 9.25
C ALA A 104 8.80 4.36 8.84
N GLU A 105 9.45 3.53 9.64
CA GLU A 105 10.78 3.04 9.30
C GLU A 105 10.77 2.25 7.99
N ALA A 106 9.78 1.39 7.82
CA ALA A 106 9.65 0.61 6.59
C ALA A 106 9.43 1.52 5.37
N LEU A 107 8.63 2.58 5.54
CA LEU A 107 8.36 3.51 4.45
C LEU A 107 9.60 4.33 4.07
N LEU A 108 10.40 4.71 5.06
CA LEU A 108 11.53 5.59 4.85
C LEU A 108 12.81 4.85 4.45
N ASN A 109 12.82 3.53 4.60
CA ASN A 109 13.93 2.70 4.18
C ASN A 109 14.05 2.73 2.66
N ASP A 110 15.26 2.90 2.13
CA ASP A 110 15.47 2.94 0.68
C ASP A 110 15.28 1.58 0.01
N ALA A 111 15.46 0.49 0.73
CA ALA A 111 15.28 -0.85 0.17
C ALA A 111 13.79 -1.19 0.10
N VAL A 112 13.39 -1.78 -1.02
CA VAL A 112 12.02 -2.25 -1.23
C VAL A 112 12.00 -3.76 -1.14
N THR A 113 11.13 -4.28 -0.28
CA THR A 113 10.93 -5.72 -0.13
C THR A 113 9.56 -6.09 -0.67
N PRO A 114 9.46 -6.51 -1.94
CA PRO A 114 8.16 -6.81 -2.52
C PRO A 114 7.43 -7.89 -1.72
N ASN A 115 6.15 -7.65 -1.44
CA ASN A 115 5.39 -8.56 -0.59
C ASN A 115 3.94 -8.77 -1.06
N LEU A 116 3.64 -8.47 -2.31
CA LEU A 116 2.32 -8.81 -2.84
C LEU A 116 2.22 -10.32 -3.01
N PRO A 117 1.09 -10.92 -2.61
CA PRO A 117 0.92 -12.37 -2.79
C PRO A 117 0.88 -12.73 -4.27
N GLU A 118 1.38 -13.91 -4.60
CA GLU A 118 1.36 -14.38 -5.97
C GLU A 118 -0.04 -14.79 -6.39
N ASP A 119 -0.33 -14.65 -7.67
CA ASP A 119 -1.61 -15.09 -8.23
C ASP A 119 -1.70 -16.60 -8.16
N GLY A 120 -2.90 -17.09 -7.85
CA GLY A 120 -3.17 -18.52 -7.75
C GLY A 120 -2.74 -19.13 -6.42
N ALA A 121 -2.09 -18.41 -5.65
CA ALA A 121 -1.81 -18.88 -4.29
C ALA A 121 -3.11 -18.89 -3.48
N THR A 122 -3.54 -19.08 -4.36
CA THR A 122 -4.54 -19.32 -3.88
C THR A 122 -5.23 -19.63 -3.27
N ALA A 123 -5.21 -19.59 -3.67
CA ALA A 123 -5.86 -20.09 -3.34
C ALA A 123 -6.28 -20.44 -2.62
N THR A 124 -6.05 -20.64 -2.77
CA THR A 124 -6.40 -21.27 -2.23
C THR A 124 -6.93 -21.20 -1.28
N VAL A 125 -6.83 -21.09 -1.66
CA VAL A 125 -7.22 -21.35 -0.96
C VAL A 125 -7.70 -21.42 -0.27
N ASN A 126 -7.59 -21.48 -0.50
CA ASN A 126 -8.00 -21.89 0.00
C ASN A 126 -8.37 -22.09 0.36
N GLY A 127 -8.16 -22.05 -0.18
CA GLY A 127 -8.32 -22.45 -0.25
C GLY A 127 -8.55 -22.40 -0.36
N GLU A 128 -8.35 -22.50 -1.03
CA GLU A 128 -8.39 -22.69 -1.33
C GLU A 128 -8.44 -22.52 -1.59
N LYS A 129 -8.33 -22.56 -2.16
CA LYS A 129 -8.27 -22.59 -2.62
C LYS A 129 -8.52 -22.30 -2.78
N LYS A 130 -8.47 -22.30 -3.37
CA LYS A 130 -8.63 -22.24 -3.69
C LYS A 130 -8.94 -22.02 -3.70
N ILE A 131 -8.84 -21.95 -4.25
CA ILE A 131 -9.01 -21.93 -4.37
C ILE A 131 -9.34 -21.88 -4.23
#